data_e070879ce9935fa8a5e0b850ba10f55d
#
_entry.id   e070879ce9935fa8a5e0b850ba10f55d
#
_cell.length_a   1.000
_cell.length_b   1.000
_cell.length_c   1.000
_cell.angle_alpha   90.00
_cell.angle_beta   90.00
_cell.angle_gamma   90.00
#
_symmetry.space_group_name_H-M   'P 1'
#
loop_
_entity.id
_entity.type
_entity.pdbx_description
1 polymer ?
#
loop_
_entity_poly.entity_id
_entity_poly.type
_entity_poly.pdbx_seq_one_letter_code
_entity_poly.pdbx_strand_id
1 'polypeptide(L)'
;MNTNNIEEVRKWIQSLIDVNNLHEFYTSSSWLKVRADVLEDFKSECQHCKQRGFYKKADTVHHVQYVKKYPELVLNKTFEYEGKEHNNLIPLCHACHEHVHDYRRKKKEKPLTEERW
;
A
#
# COMPACT_ATOMS: atom_id res chain seq x y z
N MET A 1 18.42 5.49 10.24
CA MET A 1 17.87 4.17 9.87
C MET A 1 18.24 3.84 8.44
N ASN A 2 18.59 2.59 8.20
CA ASN A 2 18.96 2.15 6.86
C ASN A 2 17.75 1.56 6.15
N THR A 3 17.16 2.30 5.21
CA THR A 3 15.95 1.88 4.53
C THR A 3 16.21 0.81 3.47
N ASN A 4 17.48 0.48 3.22
CA ASN A 4 17.80 -0.62 2.31
C ASN A 4 17.82 -1.96 3.03
N ASN A 5 17.68 -1.94 4.35
CA ASN A 5 17.70 -3.16 5.15
C ASN A 5 16.25 -3.51 5.55
N ILE A 6 15.75 -4.61 5.01
CA ILE A 6 14.36 -5.04 5.25
C ILE A 6 14.08 -5.25 6.74
N GLU A 7 15.05 -5.81 7.49
CA GLU A 7 14.84 -6.03 8.92
C GLU A 7 14.69 -4.72 9.68
N GLU A 8 15.47 -3.71 9.34
CA GLU A 8 15.37 -2.42 10.01
C GLU A 8 14.05 -1.74 9.68
N VAL A 9 13.60 -1.84 8.43
CA VAL A 9 12.32 -1.28 8.03
C VAL A 9 11.20 -1.99 8.80
N ARG A 10 11.26 -3.33 8.88
CA ARG A 10 10.24 -4.09 9.60
C ARG A 10 10.17 -3.67 11.07
N LYS A 11 11.32 -3.54 11.73
CA LYS A 11 11.37 -3.14 13.13
C LYS A 11 10.80 -1.74 13.34
N TRP A 12 11.17 -0.82 12.45
CA TRP A 12 10.68 0.54 12.53
C TRP A 12 9.16 0.59 12.41
N ILE A 13 8.63 -0.03 11.35
CA ILE A 13 7.19 0.02 11.10
C ILE A 13 6.43 -0.75 12.19
N GLN A 14 6.97 -1.87 12.65
CA GLN A 14 6.31 -2.61 13.71
C GLN A 14 6.22 -1.77 14.99
N SER A 15 7.26 -1.00 15.30
CA SER A 15 7.22 -0.14 16.47
C SER A 15 6.14 0.93 16.34
N LEU A 16 5.91 1.45 15.13
CA LEU A 16 4.86 2.43 14.90
C LEU A 16 3.46 1.79 14.97
N ILE A 17 3.34 0.56 14.49
CA ILE A 17 2.08 -0.17 14.59
C ILE A 17 1.75 -0.40 16.07
N ASP A 18 2.74 -0.79 16.85
CA ASP A 18 2.55 -1.11 18.27
C ASP A 18 2.03 0.08 19.07
N VAL A 19 2.41 1.29 18.69
CA VAL A 19 1.93 2.50 19.37
C VAL A 19 0.85 3.22 18.57
N ASN A 20 0.33 2.58 17.54
CA ASN A 20 -0.73 3.11 16.69
C ASN A 20 -0.38 4.48 16.10
N ASN A 21 0.83 4.60 15.57
CA ASN A 21 1.32 5.86 15.02
C ASN A 21 1.93 5.69 13.63
N LEU A 22 1.18 5.04 12.73
CA LEU A 22 1.63 4.89 11.34
C LEU A 22 1.69 6.23 10.61
N HIS A 23 1.04 7.27 11.17
CA HIS A 23 1.11 8.60 10.59
C HIS A 23 2.57 9.07 10.45
N GLU A 24 3.42 8.70 11.41
CA GLU A 24 4.83 9.08 11.35
C GLU A 24 5.50 8.48 10.11
N PHE A 25 5.13 7.25 9.75
CA PHE A 25 5.65 6.63 8.53
C PHE A 25 5.18 7.40 7.29
N TYR A 26 3.87 7.69 7.23
CA TYR A 26 3.31 8.32 6.04
C TYR A 26 3.78 9.76 5.82
N THR A 27 4.35 10.38 6.84
CA THR A 27 4.94 11.72 6.71
C THR A 27 6.46 11.68 6.65
N SER A 28 7.06 10.50 6.68
CA SER A 28 8.53 10.39 6.68
C SER A 28 9.09 10.69 5.29
N SER A 29 10.33 11.17 5.27
CA SER A 29 11.02 11.44 3.99
C SER A 29 11.23 10.16 3.19
N SER A 30 11.45 9.04 3.87
CA SER A 30 11.62 7.75 3.19
C SER A 30 10.38 7.39 2.39
N TRP A 31 9.19 7.49 3.00
CA TRP A 31 7.96 7.18 2.30
C TRP A 31 7.65 8.20 1.22
N LEU A 32 7.83 9.49 1.51
CA LEU A 32 7.49 10.52 0.54
C LEU A 32 8.35 10.41 -0.72
N LYS A 33 9.62 10.00 -0.58
CA LYS A 33 10.47 9.79 -1.73
C LYS A 33 9.99 8.60 -2.57
N VAL A 34 9.69 7.47 -1.93
CA VAL A 34 9.21 6.29 -2.66
C VAL A 34 7.88 6.60 -3.32
N ARG A 35 6.99 7.31 -2.62
CA ARG A 35 5.70 7.69 -3.16
C ARG A 35 5.86 8.54 -4.43
N ALA A 36 6.76 9.52 -4.39
CA ALA A 36 6.99 10.36 -5.57
C ALA A 36 7.55 9.54 -6.74
N ASP A 37 8.47 8.61 -6.45
CA ASP A 37 9.04 7.75 -7.49
C ASP A 37 7.96 6.89 -8.14
N VAL A 38 7.06 6.33 -7.34
CA VAL A 38 5.98 5.49 -7.87
C VAL A 38 5.05 6.32 -8.76
N LEU A 39 4.68 7.51 -8.31
CA LEU A 39 3.82 8.38 -9.10
C LEU A 39 4.47 8.71 -10.44
N GLU A 40 5.78 8.96 -10.43
CA GLU A 40 6.50 9.24 -11.67
C GLU A 40 6.57 8.01 -12.57
N ASP A 41 6.85 6.83 -12.00
CA ASP A 41 6.94 5.60 -12.77
C ASP A 41 5.65 5.29 -13.53
N PHE A 42 4.51 5.62 -12.95
CA PHE A 42 3.22 5.36 -13.56
C PHE A 42 2.61 6.62 -14.18
N LYS A 43 3.39 7.69 -14.29
CA LYS A 43 2.93 8.96 -14.89
C LYS A 43 1.67 9.49 -14.22
N SER A 44 1.56 9.26 -12.93
CA SER A 44 0.43 9.71 -12.11
C SER A 44 -0.93 9.22 -12.61
N GLU A 45 -0.96 8.07 -13.27
CA GLU A 45 -2.23 7.51 -13.74
C GLU A 45 -2.82 6.56 -12.72
N CYS A 46 -4.11 6.70 -12.43
CA CYS A 46 -4.82 5.74 -11.59
C CYS A 46 -4.87 4.40 -12.31
N GLN A 47 -4.30 3.38 -11.71
CA GLN A 47 -4.18 2.08 -12.37
C GLN A 47 -5.53 1.36 -12.49
N HIS A 48 -6.44 1.56 -11.54
CA HIS A 48 -7.76 0.95 -11.63
C HIS A 48 -8.61 1.59 -12.73
N CYS A 49 -8.52 2.92 -12.88
CA CYS A 49 -9.22 3.59 -13.97
C CYS A 49 -8.64 3.16 -15.31
N LYS A 50 -7.31 3.01 -15.37
CA LYS A 50 -6.66 2.57 -16.61
C LYS A 50 -7.14 1.18 -17.02
N GLN A 51 -7.33 0.28 -16.06
CA GLN A 51 -7.84 -1.06 -16.36
C GLN A 51 -9.27 -1.02 -16.89
N ARG A 52 -10.02 0.02 -16.53
CA ARG A 52 -11.38 0.18 -17.03
C ARG A 52 -11.45 0.98 -18.32
N GLY A 53 -10.30 1.32 -18.87
CA GLY A 53 -10.25 1.94 -20.20
C GLY A 53 -10.30 3.45 -20.23
N PHE A 54 -10.07 4.15 -19.12
CA PHE A 54 -10.03 5.60 -19.17
C PHE A 54 -8.94 6.14 -18.23
N TYR A 55 -8.61 7.42 -18.43
CA TYR A 55 -7.56 8.08 -17.70
C TYR A 55 -8.13 8.87 -16.52
N LYS A 56 -7.51 8.76 -15.38
CA LYS A 56 -7.76 9.66 -14.27
C LYS A 56 -6.48 9.83 -13.49
N LYS A 57 -6.20 11.06 -13.06
CA LYS A 57 -4.97 11.34 -12.33
C LYS A 57 -5.01 10.70 -10.95
N ALA A 58 -3.93 10.05 -10.58
CA ALA A 58 -3.78 9.47 -9.25
C ALA A 58 -3.32 10.52 -8.28
N ASP A 59 -3.82 10.46 -7.05
CA ASP A 59 -3.38 11.35 -5.99
C ASP A 59 -2.91 10.57 -4.77
N THR A 60 -2.94 9.24 -4.83
CA THR A 60 -2.61 8.38 -3.71
C THR A 60 -1.80 7.20 -4.20
N VAL A 61 -0.92 6.68 -3.37
CA VAL A 61 -0.21 5.43 -3.64
C VAL A 61 -0.69 4.39 -2.64
N HIS A 62 -1.23 3.29 -3.17
CA HIS A 62 -1.85 2.24 -2.38
C HIS A 62 -0.90 1.09 -2.15
N HIS A 63 -0.88 0.55 -0.94
CA HIS A 63 -0.11 -0.66 -0.63
C HIS A 63 -0.97 -1.88 -0.92
N VAL A 64 -0.54 -2.70 -1.86
CA VAL A 64 -1.25 -3.94 -2.19
C VAL A 64 -1.12 -4.92 -1.03
N GLN A 65 0.10 -5.08 -0.49
CA GLN A 65 0.31 -5.88 0.71
C GLN A 65 0.04 -5.01 1.93
N TYR A 66 -0.80 -5.50 2.83
CA TYR A 66 -1.23 -4.72 4.00
C TYR A 66 -0.02 -4.33 4.85
N VAL A 67 0.05 -3.05 5.19
CA VAL A 67 1.17 -2.52 5.98
C VAL A 67 1.31 -3.27 7.30
N LYS A 68 0.20 -3.51 7.99
CA LYS A 68 0.25 -4.16 9.29
C LYS A 68 0.63 -5.63 9.22
N LYS A 69 0.37 -6.27 8.08
CA LYS A 69 0.69 -7.68 7.91
C LYS A 69 2.09 -7.88 7.34
N TYR A 70 2.53 -6.95 6.52
CA TYR A 70 3.84 -7.05 5.85
C TYR A 70 4.62 -5.74 6.04
N PRO A 71 4.97 -5.39 7.29
CA PRO A 71 5.65 -4.12 7.53
C PRO A 71 6.99 -4.01 6.83
N GLU A 72 7.64 -5.14 6.51
CA GLU A 72 8.92 -5.11 5.82
C GLU A 72 8.80 -4.66 4.37
N LEU A 73 7.59 -4.68 3.79
CA LEU A 73 7.40 -4.35 2.38
C LEU A 73 6.89 -2.94 2.13
N VAL A 74 6.77 -2.11 3.17
CA VAL A 74 6.12 -0.80 3.02
C VAL A 74 6.84 0.15 2.07
N LEU A 75 8.15 -0.03 1.88
CA LEU A 75 8.92 0.81 0.96
C LEU A 75 9.29 0.08 -0.34
N ASN A 76 8.83 -1.15 -0.51
CA ASN A 76 9.15 -1.93 -1.70
C ASN A 76 8.10 -1.71 -2.77
N LYS A 77 8.56 -1.35 -3.97
CA LYS A 77 7.66 -1.11 -5.11
C LYS A 77 7.02 -2.38 -5.63
N THR A 78 7.69 -3.52 -5.43
CA THR A 78 7.21 -4.81 -5.91
C THR A 78 7.36 -5.87 -4.82
N PHE A 79 6.70 -7.00 -5.02
CA PHE A 79 6.86 -8.15 -4.15
C PHE A 79 6.75 -9.42 -4.97
N GLU A 80 7.32 -10.52 -4.46
CA GLU A 80 7.25 -11.81 -5.15
C GLU A 80 6.16 -12.68 -4.54
N TYR A 81 5.37 -13.30 -5.40
CA TYR A 81 4.33 -14.21 -4.96
C TYR A 81 4.20 -15.34 -5.98
N GLU A 82 4.34 -16.56 -5.52
CA GLU A 82 4.25 -17.77 -6.35
C GLU A 82 5.19 -17.69 -7.56
N GLY A 83 6.41 -17.19 -7.31
CA GLY A 83 7.44 -17.13 -8.34
C GLY A 83 7.30 -16.00 -9.33
N LYS A 84 6.34 -15.08 -9.13
CA LYS A 84 6.13 -13.96 -10.03
C LYS A 84 6.22 -12.65 -9.28
N GLU A 85 6.74 -11.63 -9.96
CA GLU A 85 6.84 -10.30 -9.39
C GLU A 85 5.55 -9.53 -9.62
N HIS A 86 5.04 -8.89 -8.57
CA HIS A 86 3.82 -8.09 -8.62
C HIS A 86 4.09 -6.70 -8.10
N ASN A 87 3.32 -5.73 -8.57
CA ASN A 87 3.43 -4.37 -8.05
C ASN A 87 2.83 -4.30 -6.64
N ASN A 88 3.60 -3.75 -5.71
CA ASN A 88 3.14 -3.57 -4.34
C ASN A 88 2.60 -2.17 -4.10
N LEU A 89 3.15 -1.18 -4.78
CA LEU A 89 2.72 0.22 -4.62
C LEU A 89 2.13 0.66 -5.94
N ILE A 90 0.83 0.99 -5.94
CA ILE A 90 0.17 1.40 -7.17
C ILE A 90 -0.55 2.73 -6.96
N PRO A 91 -0.46 3.63 -7.95
CA PRO A 91 -1.19 4.90 -7.87
C PRO A 91 -2.68 4.70 -8.09
N LEU A 92 -3.49 5.36 -7.29
CA LEU A 92 -4.94 5.33 -7.43
C LEU A 92 -5.49 6.73 -7.26
N CYS A 93 -6.62 7.01 -7.92
CA CYS A 93 -7.34 8.24 -7.65
C CYS A 93 -8.10 8.06 -6.33
N HIS A 94 -8.56 9.18 -5.77
CA HIS A 94 -9.22 9.14 -4.46
C HIS A 94 -10.40 8.17 -4.45
N ALA A 95 -11.23 8.21 -5.47
CA ALA A 95 -12.42 7.35 -5.51
C ALA A 95 -12.06 5.87 -5.53
N CYS A 96 -11.06 5.48 -6.33
CA CYS A 96 -10.64 4.09 -6.39
C CYS A 96 -9.98 3.64 -5.09
N HIS A 97 -9.22 4.53 -4.46
CA HIS A 97 -8.56 4.23 -3.19
C HIS A 97 -9.61 4.02 -2.10
N GLU A 98 -10.64 4.87 -2.07
CA GLU A 98 -11.72 4.71 -1.10
C GLU A 98 -12.47 3.42 -1.35
N HIS A 99 -12.69 3.06 -2.59
CA HIS A 99 -13.39 1.82 -2.92
C HIS A 99 -12.62 0.59 -2.40
N VAL A 100 -11.30 0.58 -2.57
CA VAL A 100 -10.49 -0.53 -2.07
C VAL A 100 -10.56 -0.61 -0.55
N HIS A 101 -10.49 0.54 0.13
CA HIS A 101 -10.56 0.55 1.59
C HIS A 101 -11.93 0.10 2.09
N ASP A 102 -13.00 0.51 1.41
CA ASP A 102 -14.34 0.06 1.77
C ASP A 102 -14.45 -1.45 1.62
N TYR A 103 -13.94 -2.00 0.54
CA TYR A 103 -13.98 -3.43 0.32
C TYR A 103 -13.22 -4.17 1.44
N ARG A 104 -12.05 -3.69 1.82
CA ARG A 104 -11.28 -4.30 2.88
C ARG A 104 -11.99 -4.22 4.22
N ARG A 105 -12.60 -3.07 4.52
CA ARG A 105 -13.32 -2.89 5.76
C ARG A 105 -14.53 -3.81 5.84
N LYS A 106 -15.30 -3.90 4.77
CA LYS A 106 -16.47 -4.76 4.74
C LYS A 106 -16.07 -6.22 4.89
N LYS A 107 -15.01 -6.64 4.21
CA LYS A 107 -14.55 -8.00 4.32
C LYS A 107 -14.11 -8.31 5.74
N LYS A 108 -13.45 -7.36 6.41
CA LYS A 108 -12.99 -7.56 7.77
C LYS A 108 -14.15 -7.59 8.76
N GLU A 109 -15.19 -6.82 8.49
CA GLU A 109 -16.34 -6.74 9.38
C GLU A 109 -17.35 -7.86 9.20
N LYS A 110 -17.23 -8.64 8.16
CA LYS A 110 -18.14 -9.74 7.98
C LYS A 110 -18.09 -10.68 9.17
N PRO A 111 -19.23 -11.11 9.67
CA PRO A 111 -19.22 -11.99 10.83
C PRO A 111 -18.46 -13.24 10.53
N LEU A 112 -17.76 -13.67 11.54
CA LEU A 112 -17.07 -14.91 11.39
C LEU A 112 -18.00 -16.05 11.44
N THR A 113 -19.23 -15.75 11.72
CA THR A 113 -20.23 -16.70 11.78
C THR A 113 -20.63 -17.17 10.51
N GLU A 114 -20.51 -16.66 9.69
CA GLU A 114 -20.95 -17.09 8.63
C GLU A 114 -20.22 -17.36 7.77
N GLU A 115 -19.70 -17.32 7.82
CA GLU A 115 -19.01 -17.45 7.17
C GLU A 115 -18.41 -17.95 7.16
N ARG A 116 -18.34 -18.13 7.41
CA ARG A 116 -17.72 -18.51 7.32
C ARG A 116 -17.78 -18.94 6.49
N TRP A 117 -18.03 -18.82 6.13
CA TRP A 117 -17.99 -19.08 5.14
C TRP A 117 -17.15 -19.52 4.56
#